data_d09063855212e8b2117935a63e639236
#
_entry.id   d09063855212e8b2117935a63e639236
#
_cell.length_a   1.000
_cell.length_b   1.000
_cell.length_c   1.000
_cell.angle_alpha   90.00
_cell.angle_beta   90.00
_cell.angle_gamma   90.00
#
_symmetry.space_group_name_H-M   'P 1'
#
loop_
_entity.id
_entity.type
_entity.pdbx_description
1 polymer ?
#
loop_
_entity_poly.entity_id
_entity_poly.type
_entity_poly.pdbx_seq_one_letter_code
_entity_poly.pdbx_strand_id
1 'polypeptide(L)'
;MRTYRELFAVAEFRAIFAAQCLANAAAAAGSLALGTVTYAATGNAVLSGLSMFGGPLIRLAASWFTSSAADLVRPRQALTAAAAVTGAADLLQAVPHMPWGARFALLALPWIVLAATSGAMLGLVSDILPADSYVFGRATLNIAVGGMQVIGYGLGGLLLVSLTAPGLFLLAAGAAGVAVLVVVTGVADHPPRVAAQSLVRRSREVNLALLGSPLLRPVFLAGCVPNGLVVGCESLFIPFGGHAAGYLLAATAAGMLAGDILVGRVLPVAARTWLVEPLRFLLAVPYVAFLLHPPLPAALTLGFLASAGYAASLPLQERLLAHTRADTRGQVLGLYSTGLTAMQGVAAVLAGLLTQRLGGGHAGAATAIGVLGCASLAVTVALIPGLRRTRPGDSRRHARRAGAPSAR
;
A
#
# COMPACT_ATOMS: atom_id res chain seq x y z
N MET A 1 21.64 0.77 16.60
CA MET A 1 21.59 1.73 15.47
C MET A 1 20.34 2.59 15.64
N ARG A 2 20.50 3.90 15.71
CA ARG A 2 19.38 4.84 15.94
C ARG A 2 19.24 5.87 14.83
N THR A 3 20.13 5.81 13.80
CA THR A 3 20.15 6.76 12.71
C THR A 3 20.07 6.04 11.35
N TYR A 4 19.50 6.70 10.35
CA TYR A 4 19.51 6.21 8.96
C TYR A 4 20.93 5.96 8.45
N ARG A 5 21.89 6.79 8.84
CA ARG A 5 23.30 6.64 8.42
C ARG A 5 23.88 5.30 8.88
N GLU A 6 23.62 4.90 10.12
CA GLU A 6 24.08 3.61 10.67
C GLU A 6 23.36 2.44 9.98
N LEU A 7 22.07 2.57 9.72
CA LEU A 7 21.29 1.55 9.05
C LEU A 7 21.77 1.30 7.62
N PHE A 8 22.00 2.37 6.87
CA PHE A 8 22.52 2.28 5.50
C PHE A 8 24.04 2.03 5.44
N ALA A 9 24.76 1.99 6.55
CA ALA A 9 26.15 1.49 6.60
C ALA A 9 26.21 -0.05 6.39
N VAL A 10 25.14 -0.79 6.72
CA VAL A 10 25.05 -2.23 6.46
C VAL A 10 24.85 -2.48 4.96
N ALA A 11 25.83 -3.08 4.30
CA ALA A 11 25.84 -3.25 2.83
C ALA A 11 24.63 -4.09 2.35
N GLU A 12 24.34 -5.20 3.02
CA GLU A 12 23.20 -6.06 2.69
C GLU A 12 21.87 -5.33 2.85
N PHE A 13 21.71 -4.49 3.89
CA PHE A 13 20.51 -3.70 4.06
C PHE A 13 20.29 -2.70 2.91
N ARG A 14 21.38 -2.06 2.44
CA ARG A 14 21.32 -1.19 1.24
C ARG A 14 20.84 -1.94 0.01
N ALA A 15 21.37 -3.15 -0.21
CA ALA A 15 20.98 -4.00 -1.34
C ALA A 15 19.50 -4.39 -1.27
N ILE A 16 19.04 -4.85 -0.09
CA ILE A 16 17.63 -5.20 0.13
C ILE A 16 16.73 -3.97 -0.09
N PHE A 17 17.11 -2.82 0.44
CA PHE A 17 16.35 -1.57 0.29
C PHE A 17 16.25 -1.15 -1.19
N ALA A 18 17.37 -1.14 -1.92
CA ALA A 18 17.39 -0.79 -3.33
C ALA A 18 16.57 -1.78 -4.18
N ALA A 19 16.75 -3.08 -3.96
CA ALA A 19 15.98 -4.12 -4.65
C ALA A 19 14.46 -3.98 -4.37
N GLN A 20 14.09 -3.69 -3.13
CA GLN A 20 12.70 -3.48 -2.74
C GLN A 20 12.09 -2.23 -3.40
N CYS A 21 12.86 -1.14 -3.48
CA CYS A 21 12.45 0.06 -4.20
C CYS A 21 12.19 -0.24 -5.68
N LEU A 22 13.12 -0.89 -6.36
CA LEU A 22 13.01 -1.24 -7.77
C LEU A 22 11.85 -2.20 -8.03
N ALA A 23 11.71 -3.27 -7.22
CA ALA A 23 10.63 -4.24 -7.36
C ALA A 23 9.24 -3.61 -7.16
N ASN A 24 9.08 -2.71 -6.19
CA ASN A 24 7.79 -2.03 -5.97
C ASN A 24 7.48 -1.01 -7.07
N ALA A 25 8.47 -0.27 -7.56
CA ALA A 25 8.29 0.64 -8.69
C ALA A 25 7.92 -0.13 -9.98
N ALA A 26 8.59 -1.26 -10.25
CA ALA A 26 8.27 -2.16 -11.36
C ALA A 26 6.83 -2.69 -11.26
N ALA A 27 6.45 -3.23 -10.09
CA ALA A 27 5.11 -3.77 -9.87
C ALA A 27 4.02 -2.70 -10.04
N ALA A 28 4.24 -1.47 -9.58
CA ALA A 28 3.29 -0.36 -9.75
C ALA A 28 3.17 0.05 -11.23
N ALA A 29 4.28 0.16 -11.95
CA ALA A 29 4.28 0.50 -13.37
C ALA A 29 3.63 -0.61 -14.21
N GLY A 30 3.96 -1.87 -13.97
CA GLY A 30 3.37 -3.03 -14.68
C GLY A 30 1.87 -3.15 -14.44
N SER A 31 1.41 -2.97 -13.20
CA SER A 31 -0.03 -3.01 -12.87
C SER A 31 -0.80 -1.87 -13.54
N LEU A 32 -0.23 -0.68 -13.61
CA LEU A 32 -0.82 0.46 -14.32
C LEU A 32 -0.91 0.20 -15.83
N ALA A 33 0.15 -0.32 -16.44
CA ALA A 33 0.15 -0.70 -17.85
C ALA A 33 -0.94 -1.74 -18.14
N LEU A 34 -1.05 -2.77 -17.29
CA LEU A 34 -2.07 -3.80 -17.44
C LEU A 34 -3.49 -3.25 -17.29
N GLY A 35 -3.73 -2.38 -16.30
CA GLY A 35 -5.02 -1.70 -16.12
C GLY A 35 -5.44 -0.91 -17.33
N THR A 36 -4.48 -0.18 -17.92
CA THR A 36 -4.72 0.62 -19.15
C THR A 36 -5.06 -0.25 -20.35
N VAL A 37 -4.27 -1.31 -20.61
CA VAL A 37 -4.54 -2.26 -21.73
C VAL A 37 -5.88 -2.95 -21.52
N THR A 38 -6.17 -3.38 -20.29
CA THR A 38 -7.42 -4.06 -19.95
C THR A 38 -8.62 -3.16 -20.21
N TYR A 39 -8.58 -1.90 -19.77
CA TYR A 39 -9.68 -0.97 -20.00
C TYR A 39 -9.84 -0.61 -21.48
N ALA A 40 -8.74 -0.33 -22.18
CA ALA A 40 -8.77 0.00 -23.60
C ALA A 40 -9.39 -1.12 -24.46
N ALA A 41 -9.15 -2.38 -24.09
CA ALA A 41 -9.65 -3.52 -24.84
C ALA A 41 -11.06 -3.97 -24.45
N THR A 42 -11.47 -3.79 -23.19
CA THR A 42 -12.72 -4.36 -22.66
C THR A 42 -13.78 -3.33 -22.31
N GLY A 43 -13.41 -2.05 -22.13
CA GLY A 43 -14.28 -1.02 -21.56
C GLY A 43 -14.73 -1.32 -20.12
N ASN A 44 -14.16 -2.38 -19.49
CA ASN A 44 -14.62 -2.90 -18.21
C ASN A 44 -13.78 -2.34 -17.06
N ALA A 45 -14.39 -1.43 -16.27
CA ALA A 45 -13.74 -0.79 -15.14
C ALA A 45 -13.40 -1.78 -14.01
N VAL A 46 -14.15 -2.89 -13.83
CA VAL A 46 -13.84 -3.92 -12.84
C VAL A 46 -12.54 -4.63 -13.19
N LEU A 47 -12.43 -5.08 -14.45
CA LEU A 47 -11.23 -5.78 -14.92
C LEU A 47 -10.00 -4.87 -14.87
N SER A 48 -10.15 -3.60 -15.24
CA SER A 48 -9.09 -2.59 -15.15
C SER A 48 -8.66 -2.39 -13.69
N GLY A 49 -9.59 -2.18 -12.77
CA GLY A 49 -9.31 -2.02 -11.34
C GLY A 49 -8.65 -3.25 -10.72
N LEU A 50 -9.13 -4.45 -11.07
CA LEU A 50 -8.50 -5.72 -10.66
C LEU A 50 -7.08 -5.87 -11.20
N SER A 51 -6.83 -5.44 -12.43
CA SER A 51 -5.49 -5.47 -13.03
C SER A 51 -4.51 -4.58 -12.27
N MET A 52 -4.97 -3.42 -11.77
CA MET A 52 -4.12 -2.49 -11.02
C MET A 52 -3.96 -2.87 -9.54
N PHE A 53 -5.04 -3.23 -8.87
CA PHE A 53 -5.10 -3.36 -7.41
C PHE A 53 -5.54 -4.74 -6.92
N GLY A 54 -5.73 -5.72 -7.81
CA GLY A 54 -6.12 -7.09 -7.45
C GLY A 54 -4.99 -7.93 -6.87
N GLY A 55 -3.75 -7.58 -7.15
CA GLY A 55 -2.57 -8.31 -6.70
C GLY A 55 -2.51 -8.57 -5.19
N PRO A 56 -2.72 -7.57 -4.31
CA PRO A 56 -2.79 -7.77 -2.87
C PRO A 56 -3.86 -8.77 -2.41
N LEU A 57 -5.00 -8.86 -3.11
CA LEU A 57 -6.03 -9.87 -2.83
C LEU A 57 -5.55 -11.27 -3.17
N ILE A 58 -4.86 -11.42 -4.30
CA ILE A 58 -4.25 -12.68 -4.72
C ILE A 58 -3.20 -13.11 -3.68
N ARG A 59 -2.34 -12.17 -3.24
CA ARG A 59 -1.34 -12.43 -2.20
C ARG A 59 -1.99 -12.88 -0.89
N LEU A 60 -3.05 -12.21 -0.46
CA LEU A 60 -3.79 -12.57 0.75
C LEU A 60 -4.34 -14.00 0.64
N ALA A 61 -5.02 -14.33 -0.47
CA ALA A 61 -5.53 -15.67 -0.71
C ALA A 61 -4.41 -16.72 -0.77
N ALA A 62 -3.32 -16.44 -1.51
CA ALA A 62 -2.19 -17.34 -1.64
C ALA A 62 -1.48 -17.60 -0.31
N SER A 63 -1.42 -16.62 0.59
CA SER A 63 -0.75 -16.76 1.89
C SER A 63 -1.38 -17.85 2.77
N TRP A 64 -2.65 -18.18 2.57
CA TRP A 64 -3.33 -19.25 3.28
C TRP A 64 -2.76 -20.64 2.93
N PHE A 65 -2.24 -20.79 1.70
CA PHE A 65 -1.73 -22.06 1.17
C PHE A 65 -0.19 -22.13 1.21
N THR A 66 0.50 -20.98 1.21
CA THR A 66 1.96 -20.91 1.06
C THR A 66 2.71 -20.58 2.34
N SER A 67 2.02 -20.35 3.46
CA SER A 67 2.63 -19.90 4.72
C SER A 67 3.71 -20.86 5.27
N SER A 68 3.65 -22.14 4.93
CA SER A 68 4.65 -23.16 5.33
C SER A 68 5.86 -23.25 4.39
N ALA A 69 5.75 -22.78 3.16
CA ALA A 69 6.82 -22.87 2.16
C ALA A 69 7.89 -21.77 2.31
N ALA A 70 7.52 -20.65 2.90
CA ALA A 70 8.38 -19.46 3.05
C ALA A 70 9.68 -19.73 3.84
N ASP A 71 9.64 -20.68 4.76
CA ASP A 71 10.76 -20.97 5.67
C ASP A 71 11.76 -21.99 5.10
N LEU A 72 11.40 -22.66 4.00
CA LEU A 72 12.24 -23.68 3.36
C LEU A 72 13.21 -23.11 2.31
N VAL A 73 13.00 -21.84 1.90
CA VAL A 73 13.77 -21.23 0.82
C VAL A 73 14.83 -20.27 1.39
N ARG A 74 16.04 -20.33 0.83
CA ARG A 74 17.10 -19.37 1.19
C ARG A 74 16.67 -17.93 0.86
N PRO A 75 16.88 -16.95 1.75
CA PRO A 75 16.40 -15.59 1.58
C PRO A 75 16.83 -14.92 0.26
N ARG A 76 18.11 -15.11 -0.14
CA ARG A 76 18.63 -14.60 -1.41
C ARG A 76 17.88 -15.20 -2.61
N GLN A 77 17.63 -16.49 -2.61
CA GLN A 77 16.89 -17.17 -3.68
C GLN A 77 15.43 -16.70 -3.72
N ALA A 78 14.80 -16.53 -2.55
CA ALA A 78 13.44 -16.04 -2.43
C ALA A 78 13.25 -14.63 -3.03
N LEU A 79 14.15 -13.70 -2.68
CA LEU A 79 14.14 -12.33 -3.22
C LEU A 79 14.45 -12.30 -4.72
N THR A 80 15.44 -13.10 -5.17
CA THR A 80 15.78 -13.22 -6.59
C THR A 80 14.62 -13.80 -7.39
N ALA A 81 13.97 -14.87 -6.90
CA ALA A 81 12.84 -15.49 -7.56
C ALA A 81 11.63 -14.53 -7.66
N ALA A 82 11.33 -13.79 -6.59
CA ALA A 82 10.25 -12.80 -6.61
C ALA A 82 10.48 -11.71 -7.66
N ALA A 83 11.69 -11.13 -7.71
CA ALA A 83 12.03 -10.12 -8.69
C ALA A 83 12.09 -10.69 -10.12
N ALA A 84 12.67 -11.87 -10.32
CA ALA A 84 12.78 -12.50 -11.63
C ALA A 84 11.41 -12.88 -12.21
N VAL A 85 10.51 -13.44 -11.38
CA VAL A 85 9.15 -13.79 -11.81
C VAL A 85 8.36 -12.51 -12.16
N THR A 86 8.51 -11.43 -11.40
CA THR A 86 7.90 -10.13 -11.72
C THR A 86 8.40 -9.62 -13.07
N GLY A 87 9.72 -9.58 -13.27
CA GLY A 87 10.31 -9.12 -14.52
C GLY A 87 9.93 -9.99 -15.73
N ALA A 88 9.90 -11.31 -15.57
CA ALA A 88 9.46 -12.23 -16.61
C ALA A 88 7.97 -12.05 -16.95
N ALA A 89 7.11 -11.87 -15.93
CA ALA A 89 5.70 -11.60 -16.14
C ALA A 89 5.49 -10.29 -16.91
N ASP A 90 6.17 -9.21 -16.51
CA ASP A 90 6.09 -7.92 -17.21
C ASP A 90 6.61 -8.01 -18.65
N LEU A 91 7.74 -8.72 -18.87
CA LEU A 91 8.29 -8.93 -20.20
C LEU A 91 7.29 -9.68 -21.11
N LEU A 92 6.64 -10.74 -20.59
CA LEU A 92 5.63 -11.49 -21.32
C LEU A 92 4.36 -10.66 -21.54
N GLN A 93 3.96 -9.78 -20.62
CA GLN A 93 2.83 -8.88 -20.79
C GLN A 93 3.03 -7.89 -21.94
N ALA A 94 4.28 -7.59 -22.34
CA ALA A 94 4.58 -6.75 -23.49
C ALA A 94 4.26 -7.41 -24.84
N VAL A 95 4.06 -8.74 -24.86
CA VAL A 95 3.72 -9.50 -26.08
C VAL A 95 2.33 -9.08 -26.57
N PRO A 96 2.19 -8.66 -27.86
CA PRO A 96 0.91 -8.29 -28.43
C PRO A 96 -0.03 -9.50 -28.53
N HIS A 97 -1.34 -9.21 -28.55
CA HIS A 97 -2.43 -10.20 -28.77
C HIS A 97 -2.46 -11.37 -27.76
N MET A 98 -1.88 -11.20 -26.57
CA MET A 98 -1.92 -12.23 -25.54
C MET A 98 -3.36 -12.46 -25.03
N PRO A 99 -3.81 -13.72 -24.88
CA PRO A 99 -5.12 -14.06 -24.34
C PRO A 99 -5.31 -13.51 -22.91
N TRP A 100 -6.51 -13.06 -22.58
CA TRP A 100 -6.82 -12.46 -21.26
C TRP A 100 -6.55 -13.41 -20.11
N GLY A 101 -6.85 -14.70 -20.26
CA GLY A 101 -6.53 -15.70 -19.24
C GLY A 101 -5.03 -15.75 -18.92
N ALA A 102 -4.17 -15.66 -19.94
CA ALA A 102 -2.72 -15.61 -19.75
C ALA A 102 -2.27 -14.30 -19.09
N ARG A 103 -2.85 -13.15 -19.45
CA ARG A 103 -2.55 -11.86 -18.81
C ARG A 103 -2.87 -11.88 -17.32
N PHE A 104 -4.04 -12.40 -16.93
CA PHE A 104 -4.40 -12.50 -15.50
C PHE A 104 -3.60 -13.57 -14.76
N ALA A 105 -3.21 -14.66 -15.42
CA ALA A 105 -2.28 -15.64 -14.83
C ALA A 105 -0.90 -15.01 -14.58
N LEU A 106 -0.37 -14.24 -15.54
CA LEU A 106 0.88 -13.49 -15.39
C LEU A 106 0.78 -12.39 -14.31
N LEU A 107 -0.38 -11.78 -14.13
CA LEU A 107 -0.62 -10.88 -13.00
C LEU A 107 -0.55 -11.64 -11.67
N ALA A 108 -1.17 -12.83 -11.59
CA ALA A 108 -1.28 -13.57 -10.32
C ALA A 108 0.06 -14.17 -9.88
N LEU A 109 0.89 -14.62 -10.80
CA LEU A 109 2.11 -15.37 -10.52
C LEU A 109 3.10 -14.63 -9.61
N PRO A 110 3.49 -13.36 -9.85
CA PRO A 110 4.36 -12.61 -8.95
C PRO A 110 3.81 -12.50 -7.53
N TRP A 111 2.50 -12.29 -7.37
CA TRP A 111 1.86 -12.15 -6.07
C TRP A 111 1.81 -13.45 -5.28
N ILE A 112 1.63 -14.60 -5.96
CA ILE A 112 1.72 -15.92 -5.36
C ILE A 112 3.15 -16.19 -4.88
N VAL A 113 4.16 -15.91 -5.71
CA VAL A 113 5.57 -16.06 -5.34
C VAL A 113 5.91 -15.14 -4.17
N LEU A 114 5.45 -13.89 -4.19
CA LEU A 114 5.66 -12.94 -3.10
C LEU A 114 4.98 -13.40 -1.79
N ALA A 115 3.80 -14.04 -1.86
CA ALA A 115 3.16 -14.64 -0.69
C ALA A 115 4.03 -15.76 -0.11
N ALA A 116 4.55 -16.65 -0.96
CA ALA A 116 5.40 -17.79 -0.57
C ALA A 116 6.78 -17.38 -0.03
N THR A 117 7.30 -16.20 -0.41
CA THR A 117 8.67 -15.77 -0.09
C THR A 117 8.75 -14.65 0.96
N SER A 118 7.61 -14.08 1.36
CA SER A 118 7.57 -12.90 2.25
C SER A 118 8.21 -13.12 3.63
N GLY A 119 8.15 -14.34 4.18
CA GLY A 119 8.79 -14.72 5.43
C GLY A 119 10.32 -14.65 5.37
N ALA A 120 10.89 -15.09 4.25
CA ALA A 120 12.34 -15.14 4.06
C ALA A 120 12.99 -13.74 4.12
N MET A 121 12.35 -12.72 3.54
CA MET A 121 12.84 -11.33 3.63
C MET A 121 12.84 -10.82 5.07
N LEU A 122 11.75 -11.06 5.81
CA LEU A 122 11.65 -10.61 7.20
C LEU A 122 12.67 -11.31 8.08
N GLY A 123 12.90 -12.59 7.82
CA GLY A 123 13.96 -13.37 8.45
C GLY A 123 15.34 -12.78 8.21
N LEU A 124 15.68 -12.53 6.94
CA LEU A 124 16.97 -11.95 6.56
C LEU A 124 17.22 -10.60 7.25
N VAL A 125 16.24 -9.69 7.24
CA VAL A 125 16.39 -8.38 7.92
C VAL A 125 16.66 -8.54 9.41
N SER A 126 16.10 -9.58 10.07
CA SER A 126 16.38 -9.84 11.48
C SER A 126 17.74 -10.49 11.73
N ASP A 127 18.37 -11.10 10.71
CA ASP A 127 19.71 -11.69 10.83
C ASP A 127 20.83 -10.65 10.63
N ILE A 128 20.61 -9.71 9.68
CA ILE A 128 21.61 -8.70 9.34
C ILE A 128 21.58 -7.47 10.25
N LEU A 129 20.48 -7.23 10.97
CA LEU A 129 20.35 -6.07 11.86
C LEU A 129 20.35 -6.50 13.34
N PRO A 130 21.00 -5.75 14.22
CA PRO A 130 20.89 -5.93 15.68
C PRO A 130 19.42 -5.84 16.13
N ALA A 131 19.07 -6.58 17.18
CA ALA A 131 17.69 -6.72 17.66
C ALA A 131 17.02 -5.37 18.01
N ASP A 132 17.78 -4.40 18.53
CA ASP A 132 17.32 -3.03 18.84
C ASP A 132 17.05 -2.19 17.58
N SER A 133 17.60 -2.57 16.43
CA SER A 133 17.52 -1.85 15.15
C SER A 133 16.54 -2.48 14.17
N TYR A 134 16.12 -3.72 14.40
CA TYR A 134 15.21 -4.46 13.53
C TYR A 134 13.91 -3.70 13.24
N VAL A 135 13.27 -3.15 14.28
CA VAL A 135 12.00 -2.40 14.14
C VAL A 135 12.20 -1.16 13.26
N PHE A 136 13.33 -0.45 13.45
CA PHE A 136 13.66 0.73 12.65
C PHE A 136 13.97 0.38 11.19
N GLY A 137 14.75 -0.68 10.94
CA GLY A 137 15.03 -1.17 9.60
C GLY A 137 13.77 -1.61 8.86
N ARG A 138 12.88 -2.32 9.53
CA ARG A 138 11.60 -2.75 8.99
C ARG A 138 10.65 -1.57 8.68
N ALA A 139 10.61 -0.57 9.54
CA ALA A 139 9.85 0.66 9.29
C ALA A 139 10.38 1.39 8.05
N THR A 140 11.70 1.46 7.89
CA THR A 140 12.35 2.07 6.71
C THR A 140 11.98 1.34 5.43
N LEU A 141 11.97 0.01 5.42
CA LEU A 141 11.53 -0.79 4.26
C LEU A 141 10.04 -0.56 3.93
N ASN A 142 9.16 -0.46 4.94
CA ASN A 142 7.75 -0.18 4.71
C ASN A 142 7.52 1.21 4.11
N ILE A 143 8.28 2.23 4.55
CA ILE A 143 8.25 3.57 3.96
C ILE A 143 8.71 3.51 2.50
N ALA A 144 9.76 2.73 2.20
CA ALA A 144 10.22 2.54 0.82
C ALA A 144 9.15 1.90 -0.06
N VAL A 145 8.45 0.86 0.43
CA VAL A 145 7.35 0.21 -0.30
C VAL A 145 6.27 1.22 -0.66
N GLY A 146 5.75 1.97 0.32
CA GLY A 146 4.72 2.98 0.09
C GLY A 146 5.20 4.11 -0.83
N GLY A 147 6.40 4.65 -0.59
CA GLY A 147 6.99 5.71 -1.40
C GLY A 147 7.22 5.29 -2.86
N MET A 148 7.73 4.08 -3.09
CA MET A 148 7.95 3.55 -4.44
C MET A 148 6.65 3.20 -5.16
N GLN A 149 5.61 2.81 -4.46
CA GLN A 149 4.28 2.63 -5.05
C GLN A 149 3.74 3.97 -5.57
N VAL A 150 3.82 5.03 -4.77
CA VAL A 150 3.43 6.40 -5.18
C VAL A 150 4.26 6.88 -6.38
N ILE A 151 5.57 6.74 -6.31
CA ILE A 151 6.49 7.13 -7.40
C ILE A 151 6.21 6.28 -8.65
N GLY A 152 6.01 4.98 -8.50
CA GLY A 152 5.75 4.05 -9.60
C GLY A 152 4.44 4.38 -10.33
N TYR A 153 3.35 4.65 -9.62
CA TYR A 153 2.10 5.08 -10.25
C TYR A 153 2.21 6.49 -10.84
N GLY A 154 2.85 7.42 -10.15
CA GLY A 154 3.02 8.79 -10.63
C GLY A 154 3.89 8.87 -11.88
N LEU A 155 5.09 8.31 -11.85
CA LEU A 155 6.00 8.25 -13.01
C LEU A 155 5.42 7.37 -14.12
N GLY A 156 4.86 6.20 -13.77
CA GLY A 156 4.23 5.32 -14.74
C GLY A 156 3.06 6.00 -15.45
N GLY A 157 2.26 6.77 -14.71
CA GLY A 157 1.19 7.57 -15.27
C GLY A 157 1.68 8.65 -16.24
N LEU A 158 2.74 9.37 -15.88
CA LEU A 158 3.37 10.36 -16.77
C LEU A 158 3.98 9.70 -18.01
N LEU A 159 4.64 8.56 -17.84
CA LEU A 159 5.24 7.82 -18.94
C LEU A 159 4.16 7.29 -19.93
N LEU A 160 2.98 6.92 -19.47
CA LEU A 160 1.87 6.51 -20.34
C LEU A 160 1.31 7.63 -21.22
N VAL A 161 1.63 8.89 -20.93
CA VAL A 161 1.30 10.01 -21.82
C VAL A 161 2.17 9.99 -23.07
N SER A 162 3.42 9.54 -22.95
CA SER A 162 4.42 9.53 -24.04
C SER A 162 4.79 8.13 -24.54
N LEU A 163 4.59 7.10 -23.71
CA LEU A 163 4.92 5.71 -24.03
C LEU A 163 3.65 4.88 -24.20
N THR A 164 3.76 3.82 -25.02
CA THR A 164 2.74 2.77 -25.07
C THR A 164 2.79 1.86 -23.85
N ALA A 165 1.69 1.17 -23.54
CA ALA A 165 1.66 0.22 -22.43
C ALA A 165 2.72 -0.91 -22.55
N PRO A 166 3.00 -1.49 -23.74
CA PRO A 166 4.14 -2.39 -23.94
C PRO A 166 5.48 -1.77 -23.53
N GLY A 167 5.72 -0.50 -23.85
CA GLY A 167 6.94 0.21 -23.43
C GLY A 167 7.06 0.32 -21.91
N LEU A 168 5.94 0.53 -21.21
CA LEU A 168 5.93 0.58 -19.74
C LEU A 168 6.18 -0.80 -19.12
N PHE A 169 5.65 -1.89 -19.70
CA PHE A 169 5.98 -3.26 -19.29
C PHE A 169 7.48 -3.57 -19.46
N LEU A 170 8.11 -3.13 -20.56
CA LEU A 170 9.54 -3.32 -20.76
C LEU A 170 10.39 -2.56 -19.74
N LEU A 171 9.99 -1.33 -19.38
CA LEU A 171 10.65 -0.57 -18.32
C LEU A 171 10.49 -1.25 -16.95
N ALA A 172 9.30 -1.76 -16.65
CA ALA A 172 9.04 -2.52 -15.42
C ALA A 172 9.89 -3.79 -15.36
N ALA A 173 9.95 -4.55 -16.46
CA ALA A 173 10.82 -5.73 -16.58
C ALA A 173 12.30 -5.39 -16.40
N GLY A 174 12.77 -4.27 -16.98
CA GLY A 174 14.13 -3.78 -16.79
C GLY A 174 14.43 -3.43 -15.34
N ALA A 175 13.54 -2.72 -14.65
CA ALA A 175 13.69 -2.39 -13.23
C ALA A 175 13.72 -3.64 -12.35
N ALA A 176 12.87 -4.62 -12.63
CA ALA A 176 12.89 -5.93 -11.95
C ALA A 176 14.20 -6.70 -12.22
N GLY A 177 14.73 -6.65 -13.45
CA GLY A 177 16.04 -7.21 -13.80
C GLY A 177 17.19 -6.59 -13.02
N VAL A 178 17.18 -5.27 -12.87
CA VAL A 178 18.15 -4.56 -12.01
C VAL A 178 18.00 -4.98 -10.55
N ALA A 179 16.75 -5.16 -10.05
CA ALA A 179 16.51 -5.67 -8.70
C ALA A 179 17.13 -7.06 -8.50
N VAL A 180 17.01 -7.97 -9.48
CA VAL A 180 17.68 -9.29 -9.47
C VAL A 180 19.19 -9.12 -9.32
N LEU A 181 19.83 -8.27 -10.14
CA LEU A 181 21.27 -8.03 -10.07
C LEU A 181 21.71 -7.50 -8.71
N VAL A 182 20.95 -6.54 -8.16
CA VAL A 182 21.22 -5.95 -6.82
C VAL A 182 21.13 -7.02 -5.72
N VAL A 183 20.15 -7.91 -5.77
CA VAL A 183 20.04 -9.01 -4.80
C VAL A 183 21.16 -10.01 -4.95
N VAL A 184 21.46 -10.44 -6.18
CA VAL A 184 22.49 -11.47 -6.45
C VAL A 184 23.89 -10.98 -6.06
N THR A 185 24.18 -9.70 -6.26
CA THR A 185 25.50 -9.13 -5.96
C THR A 185 25.64 -8.58 -4.55
N GLY A 186 24.53 -8.11 -3.95
CA GLY A 186 24.56 -7.35 -2.71
C GLY A 186 24.05 -8.10 -1.47
N VAL A 187 23.44 -9.29 -1.63
CA VAL A 187 22.92 -10.11 -0.51
C VAL A 187 23.70 -11.41 -0.40
N ALA A 188 24.26 -11.70 0.76
CA ALA A 188 24.96 -12.96 1.02
C ALA A 188 24.01 -14.17 1.03
N ASP A 189 24.55 -15.37 0.86
CA ASP A 189 23.77 -16.61 0.86
C ASP A 189 23.57 -17.10 2.31
N HIS A 190 22.47 -16.71 2.92
CA HIS A 190 22.08 -17.17 4.26
C HIS A 190 21.30 -18.49 4.19
N PRO A 191 21.49 -19.40 5.16
CA PRO A 191 20.75 -20.66 5.21
C PRO A 191 19.26 -20.43 5.43
N PRO A 192 18.39 -21.37 4.99
CA PRO A 192 16.96 -21.31 5.28
C PRO A 192 16.71 -21.44 6.78
N ARG A 193 15.67 -20.78 7.29
CA ARG A 193 15.26 -20.87 8.69
C ARG A 193 14.29 -22.01 8.89
N VAL A 194 14.46 -22.75 9.99
CA VAL A 194 13.49 -23.76 10.41
C VAL A 194 12.23 -23.07 10.93
N ALA A 195 11.08 -23.40 10.34
CA ALA A 195 9.79 -22.79 10.67
C ALA A 195 9.46 -22.91 12.16
N ALA A 196 9.23 -21.80 12.82
CA ALA A 196 8.63 -21.78 14.13
C ALA A 196 7.10 -21.82 14.00
N GLN A 197 6.50 -23.01 14.04
CA GLN A 197 5.02 -23.19 14.00
C GLN A 197 4.26 -22.35 15.04
N SER A 198 4.93 -21.89 16.10
CA SER A 198 4.38 -20.99 17.13
C SER A 198 4.03 -19.59 16.63
N LEU A 199 4.63 -19.10 15.51
CA LEU A 199 4.42 -17.75 15.00
C LEU A 199 3.02 -17.55 14.40
N VAL A 200 2.48 -18.53 13.69
CA VAL A 200 1.16 -18.44 13.04
C VAL A 200 0.05 -18.35 14.09
N ARG A 201 0.12 -19.18 15.13
CA ARG A 201 -0.85 -19.13 16.25
C ARG A 201 -0.80 -17.80 16.98
N ARG A 202 0.40 -17.31 17.29
CA ARG A 202 0.61 -16.01 17.94
C ARG A 202 0.11 -14.85 17.07
N SER A 203 0.31 -14.89 15.75
CA SER A 203 -0.23 -13.89 14.82
C SER A 203 -1.75 -13.85 14.83
N ARG A 204 -2.41 -15.01 14.85
CA ARG A 204 -3.88 -15.09 14.93
C ARG A 204 -4.42 -14.49 16.24
N GLU A 205 -3.79 -14.80 17.36
CA GLU A 205 -4.16 -14.26 18.68
C GLU A 205 -4.04 -12.74 18.72
N VAL A 206 -2.94 -12.18 18.21
CA VAL A 206 -2.72 -10.72 18.11
C VAL A 206 -3.73 -10.05 17.18
N ASN A 207 -4.04 -10.67 16.04
CA ASN A 207 -5.01 -10.14 15.09
C ASN A 207 -6.43 -10.08 15.71
N LEU A 208 -6.84 -11.16 16.39
CA LEU A 208 -8.14 -11.21 17.06
C LEU A 208 -8.19 -10.21 18.23
N ALA A 209 -7.12 -10.07 19.00
CA ALA A 209 -7.03 -9.10 20.10
C ALA A 209 -7.14 -7.65 19.59
N LEU A 210 -6.49 -7.32 18.44
CA LEU A 210 -6.57 -5.99 17.84
C LEU A 210 -7.97 -5.68 17.34
N LEU A 211 -8.58 -6.60 16.59
CA LEU A 211 -9.92 -6.41 16.03
C LEU A 211 -11.02 -6.45 17.10
N GLY A 212 -10.79 -7.17 18.20
CA GLY A 212 -11.68 -7.19 19.38
C GLY A 212 -11.55 -5.97 20.28
N SER A 213 -10.45 -5.22 20.18
CA SER A 213 -10.18 -4.06 21.03
C SER A 213 -11.06 -2.86 20.66
N PRO A 214 -11.93 -2.36 21.58
CA PRO A 214 -12.73 -1.17 21.32
C PRO A 214 -11.88 0.11 21.16
N LEU A 215 -10.62 0.09 21.59
CA LEU A 215 -9.68 1.19 21.50
C LEU A 215 -8.88 1.16 20.18
N LEU A 216 -8.34 -0.01 19.81
CA LEU A 216 -7.46 -0.15 18.64
C LEU A 216 -8.23 -0.33 17.32
N ARG A 217 -9.38 -1.05 17.37
CA ARG A 217 -10.20 -1.29 16.17
C ARG A 217 -10.58 -0.02 15.41
N PRO A 218 -11.04 1.09 16.03
CA PRO A 218 -11.35 2.30 15.29
C PRO A 218 -10.14 2.93 14.62
N VAL A 219 -8.97 2.88 15.25
CA VAL A 219 -7.71 3.41 14.67
C VAL A 219 -7.29 2.58 13.46
N PHE A 220 -7.36 1.25 13.59
CA PHE A 220 -7.07 0.31 12.51
C PHE A 220 -8.02 0.52 11.32
N LEU A 221 -9.34 0.54 11.56
CA LEU A 221 -10.34 0.74 10.52
C LEU A 221 -10.21 2.11 9.86
N ALA A 222 -9.94 3.17 10.63
CA ALA A 222 -9.68 4.50 10.09
C ALA A 222 -8.46 4.54 9.18
N GLY A 223 -7.44 3.74 9.45
CA GLY A 223 -6.29 3.59 8.57
C GLY A 223 -6.57 2.83 7.28
N CYS A 224 -7.37 1.77 7.36
CA CYS A 224 -7.55 0.85 6.22
C CYS A 224 -8.73 1.25 5.33
N VAL A 225 -9.94 1.49 5.89
CA VAL A 225 -11.18 1.59 5.09
C VAL A 225 -11.24 2.87 4.26
N PRO A 226 -11.12 4.08 4.82
CA PRO A 226 -11.15 5.31 4.02
C PRO A 226 -10.02 5.37 2.98
N ASN A 227 -8.80 4.92 3.33
CA ASN A 227 -7.68 4.87 2.41
C ASN A 227 -7.94 3.90 1.26
N GLY A 228 -8.50 2.73 1.56
CA GLY A 228 -8.87 1.76 0.52
C GLY A 228 -9.91 2.33 -0.44
N LEU A 229 -10.97 2.97 0.09
CA LEU A 229 -12.02 3.58 -0.72
C LEU A 229 -11.48 4.67 -1.66
N VAL A 230 -10.49 5.45 -1.20
CA VAL A 230 -9.85 6.46 -2.03
C VAL A 230 -9.00 5.84 -3.14
N VAL A 231 -8.28 4.75 -2.88
CA VAL A 231 -7.60 3.98 -3.96
C VAL A 231 -8.61 3.39 -4.93
N GLY A 232 -9.81 3.00 -4.46
CA GLY A 232 -10.95 2.69 -5.34
C GLY A 232 -11.31 3.84 -6.27
N CYS A 233 -11.33 5.10 -5.78
CA CYS A 233 -11.50 6.28 -6.63
C CYS A 233 -10.39 6.41 -7.68
N GLU A 234 -9.13 6.24 -7.26
CA GLU A 234 -7.96 6.34 -8.14
C GLU A 234 -7.94 5.24 -9.23
N SER A 235 -8.48 4.06 -8.94
CA SER A 235 -8.63 2.98 -9.92
C SER A 235 -9.56 3.33 -11.09
N LEU A 236 -10.43 4.32 -10.90
CA LEU A 236 -11.35 4.83 -11.90
C LEU A 236 -10.77 5.99 -12.73
N PHE A 237 -9.56 6.42 -12.50
CA PHE A 237 -8.95 7.50 -13.29
C PHE A 237 -8.76 7.12 -14.77
N ILE A 238 -8.56 5.82 -15.05
CA ILE A 238 -8.50 5.34 -16.44
C ILE A 238 -9.86 5.51 -17.14
N PRO A 239 -10.99 4.96 -16.64
CA PRO A 239 -12.30 5.17 -17.25
C PRO A 239 -12.78 6.63 -17.18
N PHE A 240 -12.36 7.42 -16.19
CA PHE A 240 -12.70 8.84 -16.06
C PHE A 240 -11.89 9.73 -17.01
N GLY A 241 -10.57 9.58 -17.00
CA GLY A 241 -9.64 10.52 -17.66
C GLY A 241 -9.15 10.07 -19.04
N GLY A 242 -9.33 8.81 -19.41
CA GLY A 242 -8.78 8.27 -20.66
C GLY A 242 -7.25 8.51 -20.75
N HIS A 243 -6.83 9.19 -21.81
CA HIS A 243 -5.41 9.57 -22.00
C HIS A 243 -4.85 10.49 -20.91
N ALA A 244 -5.71 11.23 -20.21
CA ALA A 244 -5.30 12.10 -19.11
C ALA A 244 -5.18 11.38 -17.75
N ALA A 245 -5.48 10.10 -17.66
CA ALA A 245 -5.39 9.31 -16.43
C ALA A 245 -4.00 9.37 -15.80
N GLY A 246 -2.96 9.40 -16.63
CA GLY A 246 -1.57 9.55 -16.18
C GLY A 246 -1.32 10.83 -15.40
N TYR A 247 -1.88 11.96 -15.85
CA TYR A 247 -1.76 13.22 -15.12
C TYR A 247 -2.52 13.18 -13.78
N LEU A 248 -3.69 12.52 -13.72
CA LEU A 248 -4.44 12.34 -12.48
C LEU A 248 -3.66 11.53 -11.45
N LEU A 249 -3.07 10.40 -11.87
CA LEU A 249 -2.22 9.58 -11.00
C LEU A 249 -0.96 10.31 -10.54
N ALA A 250 -0.35 11.11 -11.42
CA ALA A 250 0.79 11.93 -11.06
C ALA A 250 0.43 13.04 -10.07
N ALA A 251 -0.74 13.69 -10.25
CA ALA A 251 -1.24 14.71 -9.33
C ALA A 251 -1.52 14.13 -7.93
N THR A 252 -2.16 12.96 -7.86
CA THR A 252 -2.39 12.27 -6.57
C THR A 252 -1.08 11.84 -5.92
N ALA A 253 -0.13 11.31 -6.67
CA ALA A 253 1.20 10.97 -6.18
C ALA A 253 1.94 12.19 -5.61
N ALA A 254 1.88 13.33 -6.31
CA ALA A 254 2.46 14.57 -5.84
C ALA A 254 1.76 15.10 -4.56
N GLY A 255 0.43 14.99 -4.49
CA GLY A 255 -0.35 15.34 -3.31
C GLY A 255 0.04 14.50 -2.09
N MET A 256 0.17 13.18 -2.28
CA MET A 256 0.59 12.25 -1.22
C MET A 256 1.99 12.61 -0.71
N LEU A 257 2.94 12.83 -1.61
CA LEU A 257 4.30 13.23 -1.25
C LEU A 257 4.31 14.57 -0.51
N ALA A 258 3.56 15.57 -0.98
CA ALA A 258 3.46 16.86 -0.33
C ALA A 258 2.86 16.76 1.08
N GLY A 259 1.81 15.98 1.25
CA GLY A 259 1.19 15.70 2.55
C GLY A 259 2.15 15.02 3.52
N ASP A 260 2.85 13.99 3.06
CA ASP A 260 3.81 13.23 3.88
C ASP A 260 5.01 14.10 4.31
N ILE A 261 5.53 14.95 3.43
CA ILE A 261 6.59 15.92 3.77
C ILE A 261 6.07 16.93 4.80
N LEU A 262 4.90 17.50 4.57
CA LEU A 262 4.31 18.50 5.47
C LEU A 262 4.09 17.89 6.87
N VAL A 263 3.41 16.77 6.96
CA VAL A 263 3.09 16.14 8.25
C VAL A 263 4.32 15.48 8.87
N GLY A 264 5.16 14.83 8.06
CA GLY A 264 6.30 14.05 8.56
C GLY A 264 7.51 14.89 8.97
N ARG A 265 7.76 16.03 8.30
CA ARG A 265 8.98 16.83 8.52
C ARG A 265 8.74 18.25 9.02
N VAL A 266 7.67 18.92 8.54
CA VAL A 266 7.44 20.34 8.86
C VAL A 266 6.68 20.50 10.15
N LEU A 267 5.68 19.66 10.41
CA LEU A 267 4.82 19.80 11.57
C LEU A 267 5.40 19.15 12.83
N PRO A 268 5.36 19.83 13.98
CA PRO A 268 5.79 19.27 15.26
C PRO A 268 4.87 18.11 15.67
N VAL A 269 5.41 17.13 16.41
CA VAL A 269 4.69 15.91 16.83
C VAL A 269 3.38 16.26 17.56
N ALA A 270 3.37 17.31 18.38
CA ALA A 270 2.17 17.74 19.09
C ALA A 270 1.04 18.17 18.14
N ALA A 271 1.35 18.83 17.01
CA ALA A 271 0.37 19.24 16.02
C ALA A 271 -0.18 18.04 15.22
N ARG A 272 0.66 17.04 14.92
CA ARG A 272 0.26 15.85 14.14
C ARG A 272 -0.90 15.11 14.78
N THR A 273 -0.93 15.05 16.11
CA THR A 273 -1.98 14.33 16.85
C THR A 273 -3.38 14.95 16.66
N TRP A 274 -3.47 16.24 16.38
CA TRP A 274 -4.73 16.94 16.15
C TRP A 274 -5.16 16.95 14.68
N LEU A 275 -4.24 16.63 13.78
CA LEU A 275 -4.49 16.65 12.35
C LEU A 275 -5.10 15.37 11.78
N VAL A 276 -5.24 14.31 12.58
CA VAL A 276 -5.80 13.04 12.10
C VAL A 276 -7.17 13.24 11.47
N GLU A 277 -8.08 13.87 12.19
CA GLU A 277 -9.44 14.07 11.70
C GLU A 277 -9.50 15.06 10.53
N PRO A 278 -8.88 16.28 10.57
CA PRO A 278 -8.83 17.17 9.41
C PRO A 278 -8.25 16.54 8.15
N LEU A 279 -7.16 15.80 8.27
CA LEU A 279 -6.55 15.10 7.12
C LEU A 279 -7.46 13.99 6.58
N ARG A 280 -8.25 13.33 7.43
CA ARG A 280 -9.25 12.35 7.00
C ARG A 280 -10.39 13.00 6.22
N PHE A 281 -10.83 14.18 6.63
CA PHE A 281 -11.78 14.95 5.84
C PHE A 281 -11.17 15.41 4.52
N LEU A 282 -9.92 15.88 4.53
CA LEU A 282 -9.19 16.25 3.32
C LEU A 282 -9.05 15.07 2.35
N LEU A 283 -8.86 13.85 2.86
CA LEU A 283 -8.79 12.63 2.04
C LEU A 283 -10.11 12.33 1.31
N ALA A 284 -11.27 12.59 1.93
CA ALA A 284 -12.57 12.18 1.40
C ALA A 284 -13.32 13.30 0.65
N VAL A 285 -13.35 14.50 1.20
CA VAL A 285 -14.20 15.61 0.72
C VAL A 285 -13.93 16.00 -0.74
N PRO A 286 -12.67 16.12 -1.22
CA PRO A 286 -12.44 16.47 -2.62
C PRO A 286 -13.02 15.45 -3.60
N TYR A 287 -13.02 14.14 -3.24
CA TYR A 287 -13.62 13.13 -4.10
C TYR A 287 -15.15 13.22 -4.16
N VAL A 288 -15.82 13.74 -3.13
CA VAL A 288 -17.28 14.00 -3.18
C VAL A 288 -17.61 14.99 -4.30
N ALA A 289 -16.73 15.96 -4.57
CA ALA A 289 -16.94 16.93 -5.64
C ALA A 289 -16.97 16.30 -7.05
N PHE A 290 -16.54 15.06 -7.22
CA PHE A 290 -16.67 14.35 -8.50
C PHE A 290 -18.13 14.06 -8.88
N LEU A 291 -19.09 14.13 -7.96
CA LEU A 291 -20.52 14.13 -8.28
C LEU A 291 -20.95 15.29 -9.21
N LEU A 292 -20.18 16.38 -9.24
CA LEU A 292 -20.38 17.52 -10.11
C LEU A 292 -19.71 17.34 -11.50
N HIS A 293 -19.12 16.19 -11.78
CA HIS A 293 -18.41 15.89 -13.03
C HIS A 293 -17.35 16.96 -13.38
N PRO A 294 -16.35 17.19 -12.52
CA PRO A 294 -15.41 18.29 -12.66
C PRO A 294 -14.60 18.17 -13.97
N PRO A 295 -14.26 19.29 -14.62
CA PRO A 295 -13.34 19.28 -15.75
C PRO A 295 -11.94 18.86 -15.28
N LEU A 296 -11.10 18.41 -16.21
CA LEU A 296 -9.78 17.85 -15.91
C LEU A 296 -8.91 18.72 -14.97
N PRO A 297 -8.77 20.06 -15.15
CA PRO A 297 -7.95 20.85 -14.23
C PRO A 297 -8.47 20.83 -12.79
N ALA A 298 -9.80 20.86 -12.61
CA ALA A 298 -10.41 20.74 -11.29
C ALA A 298 -10.20 19.33 -10.71
N ALA A 299 -10.36 18.28 -11.52
CA ALA A 299 -10.13 16.89 -11.10
C ALA A 299 -8.67 16.65 -10.64
N LEU A 300 -7.68 17.24 -11.34
CA LEU A 300 -6.25 17.20 -10.95
C LEU A 300 -6.05 17.85 -9.57
N THR A 301 -6.62 19.04 -9.36
CA THR A 301 -6.52 19.75 -8.08
C THR A 301 -7.21 18.98 -6.95
N LEU A 302 -8.41 18.46 -7.20
CA LEU A 302 -9.16 17.65 -6.23
C LEU A 302 -8.40 16.36 -5.87
N GLY A 303 -7.84 15.67 -6.85
CA GLY A 303 -7.02 14.48 -6.64
C GLY A 303 -5.76 14.78 -5.81
N PHE A 304 -5.05 15.86 -6.14
CA PHE A 304 -3.88 16.33 -5.38
C PHE A 304 -4.25 16.60 -3.91
N LEU A 305 -5.29 17.38 -3.67
CA LEU A 305 -5.75 17.75 -2.31
C LEU A 305 -6.19 16.52 -1.52
N ALA A 306 -7.00 15.64 -2.14
CA ALA A 306 -7.44 14.42 -1.49
C ALA A 306 -6.26 13.56 -1.08
N SER A 307 -5.30 13.35 -1.99
CA SER A 307 -4.17 12.48 -1.73
C SER A 307 -3.18 13.05 -0.70
N ALA A 308 -3.11 14.38 -0.52
CA ALA A 308 -2.40 14.97 0.62
C ALA A 308 -2.98 14.52 1.97
N GLY A 309 -4.26 14.19 2.03
CA GLY A 309 -4.93 13.62 3.21
C GLY A 309 -4.42 12.22 3.61
N TYR A 310 -3.72 11.48 2.74
CA TYR A 310 -3.08 10.20 3.09
C TYR A 310 -2.07 10.34 4.23
N ALA A 311 -1.48 11.51 4.39
CA ALA A 311 -0.56 11.82 5.49
C ALA A 311 -1.17 11.59 6.89
N ALA A 312 -2.51 11.48 7.00
CA ALA A 312 -3.19 11.02 8.22
C ALA A 312 -2.75 9.62 8.67
N SER A 313 -2.21 8.80 7.76
CA SER A 313 -1.71 7.46 8.08
C SER A 313 -0.53 7.48 9.05
N LEU A 314 0.33 8.52 9.01
CA LEU A 314 1.46 8.67 9.90
C LEU A 314 1.02 8.79 11.38
N PRO A 315 0.23 9.80 11.78
CA PRO A 315 -0.22 9.90 13.16
C PRO A 315 -1.20 8.79 13.57
N LEU A 316 -1.91 8.13 12.63
CA LEU A 316 -2.71 6.95 12.95
C LEU A 316 -1.85 5.75 13.33
N GLN A 317 -0.75 5.51 12.61
CA GLN A 317 0.22 4.47 12.96
C GLN A 317 0.91 4.77 14.29
N GLU A 318 1.27 6.03 14.55
CA GLU A 318 1.81 6.46 15.85
C GLU A 318 0.82 6.15 17.00
N ARG A 319 -0.47 6.47 16.84
CA ARG A 319 -1.52 6.15 17.82
C ARG A 319 -1.68 4.64 18.01
N LEU A 320 -1.68 3.88 16.92
CA LEU A 320 -1.78 2.42 16.94
C LEU A 320 -0.63 1.81 17.75
N LEU A 321 0.61 2.25 17.49
CA LEU A 321 1.81 1.76 18.17
C LEU A 321 1.90 2.21 19.62
N ALA A 322 1.41 3.40 19.97
CA ALA A 322 1.41 3.91 21.34
C ALA A 322 0.56 3.05 22.30
N HIS A 323 -0.49 2.39 21.76
CA HIS A 323 -1.39 1.52 22.53
C HIS A 323 -1.11 0.03 22.29
N THR A 324 0.00 -0.30 21.61
CA THR A 324 0.40 -1.69 21.31
C THR A 324 1.64 -2.06 22.11
N ARG A 325 1.66 -3.25 22.70
CA ARG A 325 2.81 -3.80 23.43
C ARG A 325 4.04 -3.88 22.51
N ALA A 326 5.22 -3.63 23.04
CA ALA A 326 6.47 -3.57 22.29
C ALA A 326 6.76 -4.88 21.51
N ASP A 327 6.44 -6.03 22.12
CA ASP A 327 6.66 -7.37 21.53
C ASP A 327 5.71 -7.72 20.38
N THR A 328 4.58 -7.01 20.22
CA THR A 328 3.58 -7.25 19.17
C THR A 328 3.49 -6.15 18.10
N ARG A 329 4.24 -5.03 18.26
CA ARG A 329 4.22 -3.89 17.33
C ARG A 329 4.44 -4.28 15.86
N GLY A 330 5.40 -5.17 15.62
CA GLY A 330 5.70 -5.63 14.27
C GLY A 330 4.53 -6.39 13.62
N GLN A 331 3.79 -7.21 14.39
CA GLN A 331 2.62 -7.93 13.90
C GLN A 331 1.45 -6.98 13.63
N VAL A 332 1.22 -6.02 14.51
CA VAL A 332 0.16 -5.01 14.35
C VAL A 332 0.39 -4.15 13.11
N LEU A 333 1.64 -3.71 12.86
CA LEU A 333 2.00 -3.00 11.63
C LEU A 333 1.85 -3.88 10.38
N GLY A 334 2.20 -5.15 10.48
CA GLY A 334 2.00 -6.12 9.39
C GLY A 334 0.52 -6.30 9.07
N LEU A 335 -0.33 -6.44 10.08
CA LEU A 335 -1.78 -6.53 9.88
C LEU A 335 -2.35 -5.22 9.30
N TYR A 336 -1.88 -4.06 9.80
CA TYR A 336 -2.28 -2.76 9.26
C TYR A 336 -1.95 -2.63 7.77
N SER A 337 -0.72 -2.98 7.37
CA SER A 337 -0.30 -2.96 5.96
C SER A 337 -1.13 -3.93 5.11
N THR A 338 -1.36 -5.15 5.60
CA THR A 338 -2.18 -6.16 4.90
C THR A 338 -3.63 -5.70 4.78
N GLY A 339 -4.22 -5.17 5.86
CA GLY A 339 -5.59 -4.65 5.85
C GLY A 339 -5.75 -3.46 4.90
N LEU A 340 -4.77 -2.55 4.88
CA LEU A 340 -4.75 -1.42 3.95
C LEU A 340 -4.75 -1.89 2.49
N THR A 341 -3.81 -2.75 2.12
CA THR A 341 -3.68 -3.23 0.72
C THR A 341 -4.84 -4.14 0.29
N ALA A 342 -5.36 -4.98 1.19
CA ALA A 342 -6.56 -5.76 0.91
C ALA A 342 -7.78 -4.87 0.66
N MET A 343 -7.95 -3.81 1.47
CA MET A 343 -9.06 -2.87 1.29
C MET A 343 -8.95 -2.07 -0.01
N GLN A 344 -7.73 -1.75 -0.47
CA GLN A 344 -7.49 -1.15 -1.78
C GLN A 344 -8.02 -2.02 -2.92
N GLY A 345 -7.70 -3.33 -2.90
CA GLY A 345 -8.20 -4.28 -3.90
C GLY A 345 -9.73 -4.44 -3.85
N VAL A 346 -10.30 -4.58 -2.66
CA VAL A 346 -11.77 -4.65 -2.49
C VAL A 346 -12.44 -3.40 -3.02
N ALA A 347 -11.92 -2.23 -2.67
CA ALA A 347 -12.49 -0.95 -3.11
C ALA A 347 -12.38 -0.74 -4.62
N ALA A 348 -11.29 -1.18 -5.26
CA ALA A 348 -11.15 -1.13 -6.71
C ALA A 348 -12.22 -1.98 -7.44
N VAL A 349 -12.53 -3.18 -6.90
CA VAL A 349 -13.62 -4.02 -7.41
C VAL A 349 -14.97 -3.32 -7.24
N LEU A 350 -15.26 -2.80 -6.04
CA LEU A 350 -16.50 -2.08 -5.75
C LEU A 350 -16.65 -0.84 -6.64
N ALA A 351 -15.57 -0.08 -6.84
CA ALA A 351 -15.51 1.07 -7.71
C ALA A 351 -15.86 0.71 -9.17
N GLY A 352 -15.25 -0.35 -9.69
CA GLY A 352 -15.52 -0.85 -11.04
C GLY A 352 -16.97 -1.31 -11.21
N LEU A 353 -17.51 -2.10 -10.26
CA LEU A 353 -18.90 -2.55 -10.27
C LEU A 353 -19.89 -1.39 -10.25
N LEU A 354 -19.63 -0.40 -9.38
CA LEU A 354 -20.47 0.79 -9.28
C LEU A 354 -20.44 1.58 -10.58
N THR A 355 -19.27 1.79 -11.18
CA THR A 355 -19.11 2.47 -12.46
C THR A 355 -19.93 1.79 -13.56
N GLN A 356 -19.89 0.46 -13.65
CA GLN A 356 -20.67 -0.27 -14.66
C GLN A 356 -22.18 -0.13 -14.45
N ARG A 357 -22.63 -0.19 -13.18
CA ARG A 357 -24.07 0.00 -12.85
C ARG A 357 -24.56 1.42 -13.14
N LEU A 358 -23.67 2.39 -13.12
CA LEU A 358 -23.96 3.81 -13.42
C LEU A 358 -23.78 4.16 -14.90
N GLY A 359 -23.73 3.17 -15.80
CA GLY A 359 -23.66 3.36 -17.25
C GLY A 359 -22.25 3.37 -17.84
N GLY A 360 -21.22 3.18 -17.02
CA GLY A 360 -19.82 3.12 -17.48
C GLY A 360 -19.25 4.46 -17.96
N GLY A 361 -18.05 4.41 -18.57
CA GLY A 361 -17.40 5.56 -19.18
C GLY A 361 -17.08 6.70 -18.19
N HIS A 362 -16.88 7.90 -18.73
CA HIS A 362 -16.50 9.09 -17.97
C HIS A 362 -17.54 9.46 -16.89
N ALA A 363 -18.82 9.54 -17.26
CA ALA A 363 -19.89 9.96 -16.35
C ALA A 363 -20.13 8.95 -15.22
N GLY A 364 -20.18 7.64 -15.56
CA GLY A 364 -20.31 6.58 -14.57
C GLY A 364 -19.13 6.53 -13.60
N ALA A 365 -17.90 6.74 -14.11
CA ALA A 365 -16.70 6.80 -13.30
C ALA A 365 -16.70 8.02 -12.36
N ALA A 366 -17.05 9.21 -12.86
CA ALA A 366 -17.14 10.42 -12.03
C ALA A 366 -18.14 10.24 -10.87
N THR A 367 -19.35 9.76 -11.18
CA THR A 367 -20.37 9.50 -10.16
C THR A 367 -19.90 8.44 -9.15
N ALA A 368 -19.28 7.35 -9.62
CA ALA A 368 -18.74 6.30 -8.75
C ALA A 368 -17.64 6.83 -7.81
N ILE A 369 -16.72 7.65 -8.31
CA ILE A 369 -15.71 8.34 -7.50
C ILE A 369 -16.39 9.15 -6.39
N GLY A 370 -17.39 9.97 -6.74
CA GLY A 370 -18.11 10.79 -5.79
C GLY A 370 -18.83 9.98 -4.71
N VAL A 371 -19.49 8.87 -5.09
CA VAL A 371 -20.16 7.95 -4.14
C VAL A 371 -19.15 7.30 -3.19
N LEU A 372 -17.99 6.85 -3.70
CA LEU A 372 -16.92 6.32 -2.85
C LEU A 372 -16.34 7.38 -1.92
N GLY A 373 -16.23 8.63 -2.38
CA GLY A 373 -15.89 9.79 -1.55
C GLY A 373 -16.88 9.98 -0.41
N CYS A 374 -18.18 9.93 -0.69
CA CYS A 374 -19.24 9.97 0.34
C CYS A 374 -19.13 8.79 1.31
N ALA A 375 -18.87 7.59 0.83
CA ALA A 375 -18.68 6.40 1.69
C ALA A 375 -17.45 6.56 2.60
N SER A 376 -16.33 7.05 2.07
CA SER A 376 -15.11 7.35 2.84
C SER A 376 -15.37 8.41 3.92
N LEU A 377 -16.13 9.45 3.60
CA LEU A 377 -16.55 10.50 4.52
C LEU A 377 -17.45 9.92 5.63
N ALA A 378 -18.46 9.13 5.27
CA ALA A 378 -19.37 8.50 6.23
C ALA A 378 -18.62 7.59 7.22
N VAL A 379 -17.70 6.75 6.72
CA VAL A 379 -16.85 5.90 7.58
C VAL A 379 -15.96 6.76 8.48
N THR A 380 -15.38 7.83 7.94
CA THR A 380 -14.54 8.75 8.73
C THR A 380 -15.35 9.35 9.88
N VAL A 381 -16.55 9.87 9.61
CA VAL A 381 -17.43 10.45 10.63
C VAL A 381 -17.83 9.41 11.68
N ALA A 382 -18.21 8.20 11.26
CA ALA A 382 -18.59 7.11 12.16
C ALA A 382 -17.45 6.68 13.11
N LEU A 383 -16.19 6.83 12.68
CA LEU A 383 -15.03 6.44 13.48
C LEU A 383 -14.49 7.55 14.41
N ILE A 384 -14.93 8.81 14.24
CA ILE A 384 -14.49 9.94 15.09
C ILE A 384 -14.61 9.67 16.59
N PRO A 385 -15.74 9.13 17.12
CA PRO A 385 -15.86 8.89 18.56
C PRO A 385 -14.79 7.93 19.09
N GLY A 386 -14.47 6.89 18.31
CA GLY A 386 -13.40 5.94 18.64
C GLY A 386 -12.00 6.57 18.57
N LEU A 387 -11.73 7.40 17.55
CA LEU A 387 -10.46 8.09 17.38
C LEU A 387 -10.18 9.10 18.50
N ARG A 388 -11.19 9.79 19.00
CA ARG A 388 -11.06 10.74 20.10
C ARG A 388 -10.60 10.06 21.40
N ARG A 389 -10.99 8.80 21.65
CA ARG A 389 -10.58 8.02 22.84
C ARG A 389 -9.08 7.69 22.85
N THR A 390 -8.41 7.73 21.70
CA THR A 390 -6.97 7.43 21.55
C THR A 390 -6.10 8.68 21.51
N ARG A 391 -6.65 9.89 21.72
CA ARG A 391 -5.87 11.14 21.74
C ARG A 391 -4.94 11.18 22.94
N PRO A 392 -3.67 11.62 22.76
CA PRO A 392 -2.77 11.84 23.88
C PRO A 392 -3.32 12.95 24.78
N GLY A 393 -3.70 12.64 25.97
CA GLY A 393 -4.34 13.56 26.94
C GLY A 393 -5.64 13.04 27.55
N ASP A 394 -6.45 12.31 26.83
CA ASP A 394 -7.67 11.67 27.37
C ASP A 394 -7.36 10.38 28.14
N SER A 395 -6.28 9.68 27.77
CA SER A 395 -5.77 8.53 28.51
C SER A 395 -5.36 8.90 29.96
N ARG A 396 -4.80 10.08 30.17
CA ARG A 396 -4.48 10.59 31.52
C ARG A 396 -5.74 10.97 32.35
N ARG A 397 -6.81 11.44 31.70
CA ARG A 397 -8.10 11.72 32.36
C ARG A 397 -8.85 10.46 32.74
N HIS A 398 -8.78 9.41 31.91
CA HIS A 398 -9.39 8.12 32.23
C HIS A 398 -8.64 7.36 33.32
N ALA A 399 -7.29 7.37 33.32
CA ALA A 399 -6.48 6.81 34.40
C ALA A 399 -6.75 7.50 35.75
N ARG A 400 -6.89 8.83 35.76
CA ARG A 400 -7.29 9.58 36.97
C ARG A 400 -8.72 9.31 37.46
N ARG A 401 -9.67 9.05 36.52
CA ARG A 401 -11.06 8.67 36.89
C ARG A 401 -11.18 7.22 37.34
N ALA A 402 -10.27 6.35 36.94
CA ALA A 402 -10.20 4.95 37.36
C ALA A 402 -9.46 4.71 38.69
N GLY A 403 -9.02 5.76 39.37
CA GLY A 403 -8.41 5.65 40.72
C GLY A 403 -7.06 4.95 40.75
N ALA A 404 -6.32 4.86 39.65
CA ALA A 404 -4.97 4.30 39.64
C ALA A 404 -3.99 5.26 40.31
N PRO A 405 -3.19 4.82 41.35
CA PRO A 405 -2.22 5.67 42.03
C PRO A 405 -1.14 6.13 41.02
N SER A 406 -0.86 7.43 41.04
CA SER A 406 0.22 8.04 40.25
C SER A 406 1.55 7.44 40.72
N ALA A 407 2.18 6.60 39.90
CA ALA A 407 3.57 6.25 40.05
C ALA A 407 4.40 7.54 39.88
N ARG A 408 5.01 7.98 40.98
CA ARG A 408 6.08 9.00 41.03
C ARG A 408 7.41 8.41 40.60
#